data_d32781bd12a588aa44ed6002f18f02a7
#
_entry.id   d32781bd12a588aa44ed6002f18f02a7
#
_cell.length_a   1.000
_cell.length_b   1.000
_cell.length_c   1.000
_cell.angle_alpha   90.00
_cell.angle_beta   90.00
_cell.angle_gamma   90.00
#
_symmetry.space_group_name_H-M   'P 1'
#
loop_
_entity.id
_entity.type
_entity.pdbx_description
1 polymer ?
#
loop_
_entity_poly.entity_id
_entity_poly.type
_entity_poly.pdbx_seq_one_letter_code
_entity_poly.pdbx_strand_id
1 'polypeptide(L)'
;MTSANRPRVVILGGGFGGLSAARALARVALDVTVIDRHNYHLFQPLLYQVATAALAPNTIAAPVRAILRTQDNATVLMETVTGIDTAGRAVLIGEQRVAYDFLIVATGAHHSYFGHDEWEKFAPGIKTLFDALTIRQQVLSAFEAAEICDDPNERRRLLNFILIGAGPTGVELAGAIAELAKASLVHDFRYIDPSSARIILIEAGPRVLPTFSEKSSAAARRALERLGVEIWTGKAVTACDADGVEVGGERIAAGTILWAAGVAASSVAKWLDAPADRAGRVVVREDLSVPGHPEIFAVGDTCASQSWDGRLAPGVAPAAKQMGAYAASVIRARVERAAPPAPFRYRHQGSLATIGRNTAVADFGRVILTGRPAWLVWSVAHIFFLIGFRSRIVVALDWLWAYVTFRRGARIILAETAGATANSRPVSQAAQA
;
A
#
# COMPACT_ATOMS: atom_id res chain seq x y z
N MET A 1 27.63 -14.07 29.92
CA MET A 1 26.58 -13.24 30.52
C MET A 1 25.25 -13.97 30.25
N THR A 2 24.64 -14.48 31.29
CA THR A 2 23.41 -15.23 31.25
C THR A 2 22.26 -14.33 30.74
N SER A 3 21.37 -14.86 29.91
CA SER A 3 20.21 -14.24 29.22
C SER A 3 19.23 -13.44 30.13
N ALA A 4 19.40 -13.47 31.45
CA ALA A 4 18.42 -12.98 32.42
C ALA A 4 18.39 -11.45 32.64
N ASN A 5 19.22 -10.64 31.96
CA ASN A 5 19.33 -9.20 32.25
C ASN A 5 19.50 -8.30 31.03
N ARG A 6 19.03 -8.73 29.83
CA ARG A 6 19.06 -7.87 28.64
C ARG A 6 17.76 -7.07 28.54
N PRO A 7 17.80 -5.77 28.24
CA PRO A 7 16.62 -5.00 27.95
C PRO A 7 15.82 -5.61 26.80
N ARG A 8 14.51 -5.63 26.93
CA ARG A 8 13.57 -6.18 25.94
C ARG A 8 12.96 -5.06 25.11
N VAL A 9 13.13 -5.13 23.82
CA VAL A 9 12.48 -4.24 22.85
C VAL A 9 11.41 -5.00 22.13
N VAL A 10 10.15 -4.56 22.26
CA VAL A 10 9.04 -5.10 21.48
C VAL A 10 8.74 -4.13 20.34
N ILE A 11 8.57 -4.66 19.12
CA ILE A 11 8.28 -3.89 17.91
C ILE A 11 6.96 -4.41 17.33
N LEU A 12 5.96 -3.54 17.26
CA LEU A 12 4.65 -3.87 16.67
C LEU A 12 4.64 -3.49 15.21
N GLY A 13 4.62 -4.50 14.34
CA GLY A 13 4.60 -4.36 12.88
C GLY A 13 5.95 -4.64 12.22
N GLY A 14 5.97 -5.58 11.27
CA GLY A 14 7.10 -5.94 10.40
C GLY A 14 7.18 -5.12 9.10
N GLY A 15 6.52 -3.95 9.06
CA GLY A 15 6.55 -3.00 7.95
C GLY A 15 7.90 -2.26 7.83
N PHE A 16 7.92 -1.20 7.02
CA PHE A 16 9.16 -0.42 6.78
C PHE A 16 9.79 0.14 8.06
N GLY A 17 8.99 0.70 8.96
CA GLY A 17 9.47 1.29 10.20
C GLY A 17 10.00 0.24 11.17
N GLY A 18 9.19 -0.77 11.47
CA GLY A 18 9.55 -1.81 12.44
C GLY A 18 10.72 -2.66 11.99
N LEU A 19 10.77 -3.07 10.71
CA LEU A 19 11.90 -3.82 10.19
C LEU A 19 13.21 -3.00 10.19
N SER A 20 13.10 -1.69 9.89
CA SER A 20 14.26 -0.78 9.96
C SER A 20 14.78 -0.66 11.38
N ALA A 21 13.89 -0.55 12.37
CA ALA A 21 14.24 -0.51 13.78
C ALA A 21 14.88 -1.83 14.24
N ALA A 22 14.26 -2.98 13.92
CA ALA A 22 14.78 -4.29 14.27
C ALA A 22 16.22 -4.48 13.78
N ARG A 23 16.49 -4.17 12.51
CA ARG A 23 17.83 -4.26 11.92
C ARG A 23 18.84 -3.32 12.53
N ALA A 24 18.44 -2.09 12.87
CA ALA A 24 19.31 -1.11 13.51
C ALA A 24 19.74 -1.52 14.93
N LEU A 25 18.97 -2.41 15.58
CA LEU A 25 19.25 -2.98 16.91
C LEU A 25 20.05 -4.30 16.87
N ALA A 26 20.43 -4.81 15.71
CA ALA A 26 21.03 -6.14 15.55
C ALA A 26 22.31 -6.37 16.38
N ARG A 27 23.09 -5.31 16.65
CA ARG A 27 24.37 -5.39 17.38
C ARG A 27 24.33 -4.78 18.78
N VAL A 28 23.12 -4.48 19.27
CA VAL A 28 22.94 -3.89 20.60
C VAL A 28 22.68 -5.03 21.60
N ALA A 29 23.20 -4.92 22.82
CA ALA A 29 23.06 -5.92 23.87
C ALA A 29 21.66 -5.88 24.51
N LEU A 30 20.65 -6.24 23.73
CA LEU A 30 19.22 -6.32 24.10
C LEU A 30 18.53 -7.43 23.31
N ASP A 31 17.32 -7.78 23.68
CA ASP A 31 16.48 -8.75 22.97
C ASP A 31 15.36 -8.03 22.22
N VAL A 32 15.18 -8.34 20.93
CA VAL A 32 14.17 -7.76 20.06
C VAL A 32 13.08 -8.78 19.80
N THR A 33 11.82 -8.41 20.04
CA THR A 33 10.66 -9.19 19.62
C THR A 33 9.83 -8.40 18.61
N VAL A 34 9.77 -8.88 17.38
CA VAL A 34 8.90 -8.28 16.32
C VAL A 34 7.59 -9.05 16.30
N ILE A 35 6.47 -8.35 16.45
CA ILE A 35 5.12 -8.92 16.42
C ILE A 35 4.39 -8.34 15.22
N ASP A 36 3.92 -9.20 14.31
CA ASP A 36 3.09 -8.81 13.16
C ASP A 36 2.01 -9.86 12.91
N ARG A 37 0.84 -9.44 12.50
CA ARG A 37 -0.26 -10.34 12.11
C ARG A 37 0.05 -11.13 10.83
N HIS A 38 1.00 -10.65 10.01
CA HIS A 38 1.47 -11.31 8.81
C HIS A 38 2.90 -11.82 9.00
N ASN A 39 3.24 -12.95 8.39
CA ASN A 39 4.59 -13.51 8.46
C ASN A 39 5.58 -12.85 7.48
N TYR A 40 5.16 -11.81 6.74
CA TYR A 40 5.94 -11.21 5.67
C TYR A 40 6.04 -9.68 5.78
N HIS A 41 7.16 -9.16 5.34
CA HIS A 41 7.33 -7.76 4.99
C HIS A 41 6.85 -7.53 3.56
N LEU A 42 6.03 -6.50 3.35
CA LEU A 42 5.46 -6.14 2.06
C LEU A 42 6.11 -4.87 1.50
N PHE A 43 6.59 -4.93 0.26
CA PHE A 43 7.04 -3.76 -0.46
C PHE A 43 5.84 -3.06 -1.14
N GLN A 44 5.08 -2.32 -0.35
CA GLN A 44 3.83 -1.66 -0.75
C GLN A 44 3.91 -0.80 -2.03
N PRO A 45 5.02 -0.11 -2.35
CA PRO A 45 5.08 0.68 -3.58
C PRO A 45 4.85 -0.09 -4.88
N LEU A 46 5.00 -1.42 -4.89
CA LEU A 46 4.71 -2.27 -6.04
C LEU A 46 3.41 -3.09 -5.91
N LEU A 47 2.61 -2.81 -4.88
CA LEU A 47 1.41 -3.59 -4.59
C LEU A 47 0.35 -3.48 -5.70
N TYR A 48 0.21 -2.30 -6.32
CA TYR A 48 -0.68 -2.10 -7.46
C TYR A 48 -0.33 -3.00 -8.66
N GLN A 49 0.95 -3.39 -8.83
CA GLN A 49 1.35 -4.31 -9.89
C GLN A 49 0.90 -5.75 -9.64
N VAL A 50 0.79 -6.15 -8.36
CA VAL A 50 0.15 -7.42 -8.01
C VAL A 50 -1.36 -7.34 -8.27
N ALA A 51 -2.00 -6.26 -7.89
CA ALA A 51 -3.43 -6.03 -8.11
C ALA A 51 -3.82 -5.98 -9.61
N THR A 52 -2.87 -5.63 -10.48
CA THR A 52 -3.10 -5.56 -11.94
C THR A 52 -2.39 -6.66 -12.72
N ALA A 53 -2.06 -7.78 -12.06
CA ALA A 53 -1.46 -8.98 -12.65
C ALA A 53 -0.10 -8.76 -13.36
N ALA A 54 0.63 -7.69 -13.04
CA ALA A 54 1.95 -7.43 -13.59
C ALA A 54 3.06 -8.18 -12.83
N LEU A 55 2.90 -8.38 -11.52
CA LEU A 55 3.85 -9.09 -10.67
C LEU A 55 3.17 -10.20 -9.86
N ALA A 56 3.93 -11.24 -9.57
CA ALA A 56 3.51 -12.28 -8.63
C ALA A 56 3.65 -11.80 -7.17
N PRO A 57 2.76 -12.22 -6.24
CA PRO A 57 2.77 -11.78 -4.84
C PRO A 57 4.11 -11.93 -4.12
N ASN A 58 4.77 -13.06 -4.34
CA ASN A 58 6.04 -13.43 -3.71
C ASN A 58 7.26 -12.66 -4.23
N THR A 59 7.11 -11.82 -5.24
CA THR A 59 8.19 -10.97 -5.75
C THR A 59 8.36 -9.70 -4.92
N ILE A 60 7.29 -9.26 -4.24
CA ILE A 60 7.28 -8.04 -3.44
C ILE A 60 7.06 -8.29 -1.94
N ALA A 61 6.87 -9.53 -1.53
CA ALA A 61 6.70 -9.95 -0.15
C ALA A 61 7.82 -10.92 0.25
N ALA A 62 8.40 -10.71 1.43
CA ALA A 62 9.47 -11.55 1.97
C ALA A 62 9.20 -11.92 3.43
N PRO A 63 9.33 -13.21 3.83
CA PRO A 63 9.09 -13.61 5.21
C PRO A 63 9.99 -12.86 6.19
N VAL A 64 9.41 -12.26 7.24
CA VAL A 64 10.15 -11.48 8.24
C VAL A 64 11.23 -12.34 8.92
N ARG A 65 10.93 -13.60 9.23
CA ARG A 65 11.91 -14.54 9.79
C ARG A 65 13.12 -14.76 8.86
N ALA A 66 12.89 -14.84 7.54
CA ALA A 66 13.98 -14.98 6.57
C ALA A 66 14.85 -13.71 6.49
N ILE A 67 14.22 -12.53 6.64
CA ILE A 67 14.94 -11.25 6.63
C ILE A 67 15.82 -11.09 7.87
N LEU A 68 15.36 -11.54 9.04
CA LEU A 68 16.05 -11.41 10.33
C LEU A 68 16.84 -12.66 10.74
N ARG A 69 16.92 -13.69 9.89
CA ARG A 69 17.51 -15.01 10.23
C ARG A 69 18.95 -14.98 10.75
N THR A 70 19.72 -13.97 10.36
CA THR A 70 21.13 -13.80 10.77
C THR A 70 21.30 -12.84 11.95
N GLN A 71 20.18 -12.42 12.56
CA GLN A 71 20.16 -11.53 13.71
C GLN A 71 19.83 -12.34 14.97
N ASP A 72 20.85 -12.68 15.76
CA ASP A 72 20.73 -13.59 16.90
C ASP A 72 19.86 -13.06 18.04
N ASN A 73 19.74 -11.74 18.18
CA ASN A 73 18.95 -11.10 19.22
C ASN A 73 17.48 -10.83 18.80
N ALA A 74 17.03 -11.33 17.64
CA ALA A 74 15.68 -11.06 17.13
C ALA A 74 14.78 -12.30 17.14
N THR A 75 13.63 -12.18 17.77
CA THR A 75 12.52 -13.16 17.71
C THR A 75 11.35 -12.54 16.94
N VAL A 76 10.66 -13.36 16.14
CA VAL A 76 9.48 -12.93 15.38
C VAL A 76 8.27 -13.71 15.85
N LEU A 77 7.19 -13.03 16.17
CA LEU A 77 5.89 -13.64 16.51
C LEU A 77 4.87 -13.24 15.42
N MET A 78 4.20 -14.22 14.84
CA MET A 78 3.09 -13.97 13.91
C MET A 78 1.79 -13.99 14.72
N GLU A 79 1.41 -12.82 15.25
CA GLU A 79 0.28 -12.68 16.16
C GLU A 79 -0.42 -11.34 15.99
N THR A 80 -1.68 -11.28 16.40
CA THR A 80 -2.47 -10.05 16.41
C THR A 80 -2.45 -9.44 17.81
N VAL A 81 -1.90 -8.22 17.89
CA VAL A 81 -1.91 -7.43 19.14
C VAL A 81 -3.32 -6.90 19.37
N THR A 82 -3.82 -7.09 20.59
CA THR A 82 -5.17 -6.67 21.01
C THR A 82 -5.16 -5.44 21.91
N GLY A 83 -4.00 -5.06 22.47
CA GLY A 83 -3.85 -3.89 23.33
C GLY A 83 -2.43 -3.69 23.86
N ILE A 84 -2.25 -2.62 24.62
CA ILE A 84 -0.99 -2.28 25.30
C ILE A 84 -1.34 -1.91 26.75
N ASP A 85 -0.77 -2.65 27.70
CA ASP A 85 -0.78 -2.28 29.12
C ASP A 85 0.46 -1.42 29.41
N THR A 86 0.28 -0.11 29.41
CA THR A 86 1.37 0.83 29.65
C THR A 86 1.88 0.81 31.09
N ALA A 87 0.99 0.60 32.07
CA ALA A 87 1.33 0.51 33.49
C ALA A 87 2.15 -0.75 33.81
N GLY A 88 1.71 -1.90 33.27
CA GLY A 88 2.41 -3.19 33.42
C GLY A 88 3.52 -3.40 32.38
N ARG A 89 3.79 -2.45 31.49
CA ARG A 89 4.78 -2.53 30.40
C ARG A 89 4.68 -3.84 29.61
N ALA A 90 3.48 -4.15 29.11
CA ALA A 90 3.24 -5.37 28.35
C ALA A 90 2.36 -5.12 27.12
N VAL A 91 2.68 -5.80 26.02
CA VAL A 91 1.82 -5.93 24.85
C VAL A 91 0.89 -7.11 25.06
N LEU A 92 -0.37 -6.94 24.71
CA LEU A 92 -1.43 -7.95 24.88
C LEU A 92 -1.67 -8.69 23.56
N ILE A 93 -1.66 -10.02 23.60
CA ILE A 93 -1.96 -10.91 22.49
C ILE A 93 -3.02 -11.90 23.00
N GLY A 94 -4.29 -11.54 22.87
CA GLY A 94 -5.36 -12.25 23.58
C GLY A 94 -5.12 -12.23 25.09
N GLU A 95 -4.96 -13.42 25.71
CA GLU A 95 -4.66 -13.56 27.14
C GLU A 95 -3.15 -13.51 27.45
N GLN A 96 -2.30 -13.62 26.44
CA GLN A 96 -0.84 -13.60 26.62
C GLN A 96 -0.32 -12.18 26.76
N ARG A 97 0.76 -12.03 27.53
CA ARG A 97 1.43 -10.76 27.81
C ARG A 97 2.89 -10.85 27.42
N VAL A 98 3.33 -9.96 26.55
CA VAL A 98 4.74 -9.83 26.14
C VAL A 98 5.32 -8.57 26.80
N ALA A 99 6.14 -8.77 27.81
CA ALA A 99 6.72 -7.67 28.58
C ALA A 99 7.81 -6.93 27.78
N TYR A 100 7.91 -5.62 27.95
CA TYR A 100 8.91 -4.78 27.29
C TYR A 100 9.57 -3.81 28.28
N ASP A 101 10.81 -3.43 27.97
CA ASP A 101 11.50 -2.31 28.58
C ASP A 101 11.44 -1.08 27.62
N PHE A 102 11.38 -1.36 26.30
CA PHE A 102 11.08 -0.38 25.25
C PHE A 102 10.07 -0.94 24.26
N LEU A 103 9.21 -0.07 23.75
CA LEU A 103 8.18 -0.43 22.76
C LEU A 103 8.31 0.48 21.53
N ILE A 104 8.33 -0.12 20.32
CA ILE A 104 8.24 0.61 19.06
C ILE A 104 6.92 0.24 18.39
N VAL A 105 6.05 1.22 18.20
CA VAL A 105 4.77 1.05 17.52
C VAL A 105 4.91 1.47 16.06
N ALA A 106 4.87 0.47 15.17
CA ALA A 106 5.05 0.61 13.72
C ALA A 106 3.91 -0.07 12.95
N THR A 107 2.68 0.01 13.48
CA THR A 107 1.49 -0.70 13.00
C THR A 107 0.92 -0.16 11.69
N GLY A 108 1.45 0.96 11.20
CA GLY A 108 1.07 1.55 9.92
C GLY A 108 -0.34 2.16 9.93
N ALA A 109 -0.99 2.13 8.77
CA ALA A 109 -2.31 2.67 8.55
C ALA A 109 -3.22 1.65 7.86
N HIS A 110 -4.53 1.81 8.01
CA HIS A 110 -5.60 1.08 7.31
C HIS A 110 -6.38 2.03 6.40
N HIS A 111 -7.35 1.51 5.65
CA HIS A 111 -8.23 2.34 4.83
C HIS A 111 -9.12 3.21 5.69
N SER A 112 -9.41 4.41 5.20
CA SER A 112 -10.40 5.31 5.77
C SER A 112 -11.46 5.61 4.71
N TYR A 113 -12.70 5.31 5.02
CA TYR A 113 -13.85 5.62 4.17
C TYR A 113 -14.55 6.91 4.61
N PHE A 114 -13.89 7.74 5.43
CA PHE A 114 -14.39 9.05 5.90
C PHE A 114 -15.77 8.98 6.58
N GLY A 115 -16.03 7.92 7.33
CA GLY A 115 -17.30 7.69 8.04
C GLY A 115 -18.30 6.81 7.29
N HIS A 116 -17.92 6.29 6.12
CA HIS A 116 -18.73 5.41 5.27
C HIS A 116 -18.10 4.01 5.21
N ASP A 117 -17.84 3.40 6.36
CA ASP A 117 -17.15 2.09 6.45
C ASP A 117 -17.95 0.97 5.73
N GLU A 118 -19.25 1.17 5.53
CA GLU A 118 -20.12 0.27 4.74
C GLU A 118 -19.71 0.20 3.25
N TRP A 119 -18.95 1.16 2.74
CA TRP A 119 -18.46 1.15 1.35
C TRP A 119 -17.34 0.15 1.10
N GLU A 120 -16.63 -0.30 2.16
CA GLU A 120 -15.51 -1.24 2.04
C GLU A 120 -15.88 -2.51 1.28
N LYS A 121 -17.09 -3.04 1.49
CA LYS A 121 -17.60 -4.25 0.82
C LYS A 121 -17.80 -4.08 -0.69
N PHE A 122 -17.97 -2.83 -1.18
CA PHE A 122 -18.21 -2.53 -2.60
C PHE A 122 -16.96 -1.94 -3.25
N ALA A 123 -16.17 -1.17 -2.53
CA ALA A 123 -14.99 -0.48 -2.98
C ALA A 123 -13.77 -0.87 -2.13
N PRO A 124 -13.20 -2.08 -2.33
CA PRO A 124 -12.04 -2.51 -1.56
C PRO A 124 -10.85 -1.57 -1.78
N GLY A 125 -10.13 -1.30 -0.70
CA GLY A 125 -8.88 -0.56 -0.75
C GLY A 125 -7.68 -1.45 -1.04
N ILE A 126 -6.46 -0.86 -1.11
CA ILE A 126 -5.22 -1.59 -1.38
C ILE A 126 -4.12 -1.25 -0.36
N LYS A 127 -3.90 -2.12 0.62
CA LYS A 127 -2.88 -1.98 1.66
C LYS A 127 -2.14 -3.29 1.94
N THR A 128 -2.82 -4.42 1.79
CA THR A 128 -2.29 -5.75 2.06
C THR A 128 -2.14 -6.56 0.77
N LEU A 129 -1.41 -7.66 0.86
CA LEU A 129 -1.30 -8.60 -0.25
C LEU A 129 -2.66 -9.25 -0.59
N PHE A 130 -3.48 -9.48 0.44
CA PHE A 130 -4.84 -9.98 0.26
C PHE A 130 -5.70 -9.00 -0.55
N ASP A 131 -5.66 -7.71 -0.22
CA ASP A 131 -6.41 -6.68 -0.96
C ASP A 131 -5.99 -6.67 -2.43
N ALA A 132 -4.68 -6.72 -2.70
CA ALA A 132 -4.18 -6.73 -4.08
C ALA A 132 -4.64 -7.96 -4.86
N LEU A 133 -4.72 -9.13 -4.22
CA LEU A 133 -5.24 -10.36 -4.85
C LEU A 133 -6.75 -10.28 -5.08
N THR A 134 -7.51 -9.72 -4.14
CA THR A 134 -8.94 -9.46 -4.28
C THR A 134 -9.22 -8.51 -5.43
N ILE A 135 -8.51 -7.39 -5.51
CA ILE A 135 -8.64 -6.44 -6.62
C ILE A 135 -8.28 -7.10 -7.96
N ARG A 136 -7.18 -7.87 -8.00
CA ARG A 136 -6.78 -8.61 -9.22
C ARG A 136 -7.89 -9.53 -9.71
N GLN A 137 -8.49 -10.26 -8.78
CA GLN A 137 -9.61 -11.15 -9.09
C GLN A 137 -10.81 -10.37 -9.61
N GLN A 138 -11.23 -9.29 -8.92
CA GLN A 138 -12.37 -8.48 -9.37
C GLN A 138 -12.15 -7.91 -10.77
N VAL A 139 -10.96 -7.32 -11.01
CA VAL A 139 -10.62 -6.73 -12.31
C VAL A 139 -10.63 -7.78 -13.43
N LEU A 140 -10.02 -8.95 -13.23
CA LEU A 140 -9.98 -10.00 -14.25
C LEU A 140 -11.35 -10.64 -14.45
N SER A 141 -12.09 -10.94 -13.37
CA SER A 141 -13.43 -11.53 -13.45
C SER A 141 -14.45 -10.61 -14.12
N ALA A 142 -14.26 -9.30 -14.07
CA ALA A 142 -15.13 -8.36 -14.77
C ALA A 142 -15.06 -8.54 -16.30
N PHE A 143 -13.87 -8.79 -16.85
CA PHE A 143 -13.71 -9.09 -18.28
C PHE A 143 -14.30 -10.45 -18.64
N GLU A 144 -14.07 -11.49 -17.81
CA GLU A 144 -14.66 -12.82 -18.03
C GLU A 144 -16.20 -12.79 -17.98
N ALA A 145 -16.78 -12.05 -17.03
CA ALA A 145 -18.22 -11.89 -16.94
C ALA A 145 -18.78 -11.11 -18.13
N ALA A 146 -18.07 -10.08 -18.60
CA ALA A 146 -18.48 -9.32 -19.76
C ALA A 146 -18.46 -10.14 -21.06
N GLU A 147 -17.51 -11.10 -21.19
CA GLU A 147 -17.39 -11.99 -22.35
C GLU A 147 -18.64 -12.85 -22.58
N ILE A 148 -19.24 -13.32 -21.49
CA ILE A 148 -20.43 -14.20 -21.54
C ILE A 148 -21.76 -13.47 -21.35
N CYS A 149 -21.74 -12.13 -21.16
CA CYS A 149 -22.92 -11.34 -20.90
C CYS A 149 -23.63 -10.93 -22.20
N ASP A 150 -24.89 -11.31 -22.37
CA ASP A 150 -25.70 -10.97 -23.57
C ASP A 150 -26.31 -9.57 -23.49
N ASP A 151 -26.58 -9.04 -22.27
CA ASP A 151 -27.15 -7.71 -22.09
C ASP A 151 -26.09 -6.61 -22.35
N PRO A 152 -26.26 -5.74 -23.33
CA PRO A 152 -25.30 -4.69 -23.64
C PRO A 152 -25.16 -3.64 -22.53
N ASN A 153 -26.17 -3.42 -21.69
CA ASN A 153 -26.11 -2.48 -20.58
C ASN A 153 -25.29 -3.06 -19.43
N GLU A 154 -25.54 -4.31 -19.09
CA GLU A 154 -24.79 -5.03 -18.07
C GLU A 154 -23.34 -5.24 -18.51
N ARG A 155 -23.09 -5.59 -19.77
CA ARG A 155 -21.74 -5.67 -20.34
C ARG A 155 -20.97 -4.34 -20.19
N ARG A 156 -21.62 -3.22 -20.48
CA ARG A 156 -21.04 -1.88 -20.25
C ARG A 156 -20.75 -1.63 -18.77
N ARG A 157 -21.66 -1.99 -17.87
CA ARG A 157 -21.46 -1.86 -16.43
C ARG A 157 -20.25 -2.67 -15.96
N LEU A 158 -20.10 -3.91 -16.40
CA LEU A 158 -18.98 -4.79 -16.08
C LEU A 158 -17.64 -4.23 -16.58
N LEU A 159 -17.60 -3.54 -17.71
CA LEU A 159 -16.40 -2.90 -18.28
C LEU A 159 -16.15 -1.48 -17.77
N ASN A 160 -16.95 -0.98 -16.83
CA ASN A 160 -16.71 0.29 -16.13
C ASN A 160 -15.91 0.03 -14.83
N PHE A 161 -14.73 0.63 -14.74
CA PHE A 161 -13.83 0.58 -13.58
C PHE A 161 -13.74 1.95 -12.95
N ILE A 162 -14.15 2.09 -11.70
CA ILE A 162 -14.10 3.34 -10.94
C ILE A 162 -13.00 3.26 -9.89
N LEU A 163 -12.14 4.26 -9.87
CA LEU A 163 -11.10 4.45 -8.86
C LEU A 163 -11.38 5.75 -8.10
N ILE A 164 -11.50 5.65 -6.79
CA ILE A 164 -11.81 6.79 -5.91
C ILE A 164 -10.53 7.20 -5.20
N GLY A 165 -10.08 8.45 -5.45
CA GLY A 165 -8.84 9.02 -4.95
C GLY A 165 -7.71 9.01 -5.98
N ALA A 166 -7.22 10.19 -6.35
CA ALA A 166 -6.15 10.38 -7.33
C ALA A 166 -4.78 10.73 -6.69
N GLY A 167 -4.50 10.18 -5.51
CA GLY A 167 -3.16 10.08 -4.96
C GLY A 167 -2.28 9.12 -5.78
N PRO A 168 -1.00 8.89 -5.38
CA PRO A 168 -0.09 7.99 -6.10
C PRO A 168 -0.70 6.61 -6.40
N THR A 169 -1.31 5.97 -5.42
CA THR A 169 -1.92 4.63 -5.57
C THR A 169 -3.03 4.62 -6.62
N GLY A 170 -3.95 5.61 -6.59
CA GLY A 170 -5.05 5.68 -7.55
C GLY A 170 -4.56 5.95 -8.97
N VAL A 171 -3.57 6.82 -9.13
CA VAL A 171 -2.93 7.13 -10.42
C VAL A 171 -2.22 5.89 -11.00
N GLU A 172 -1.48 5.16 -10.17
CA GLU A 172 -0.77 3.93 -10.57
C GLU A 172 -1.73 2.81 -10.95
N LEU A 173 -2.80 2.60 -10.16
CA LEU A 173 -3.85 1.61 -10.45
C LEU A 173 -4.59 1.97 -11.75
N ALA A 174 -5.02 3.23 -11.91
CA ALA A 174 -5.76 3.67 -13.10
C ALA A 174 -4.93 3.46 -14.37
N GLY A 175 -3.67 3.89 -14.37
CA GLY A 175 -2.75 3.67 -15.47
C GLY A 175 -2.52 2.18 -15.77
N ALA A 176 -2.36 1.36 -14.73
CA ALA A 176 -2.10 -0.05 -14.89
C ALA A 176 -3.34 -0.84 -15.37
N ILE A 177 -4.57 -0.49 -14.93
CA ILE A 177 -5.81 -1.11 -15.42
C ILE A 177 -6.06 -0.69 -16.87
N ALA A 178 -5.82 0.59 -17.23
CA ALA A 178 -5.94 1.05 -18.61
C ALA A 178 -5.01 0.30 -19.56
N GLU A 179 -3.75 0.06 -19.18
CA GLU A 179 -2.83 -0.76 -19.96
C GLU A 179 -3.21 -2.23 -20.01
N LEU A 180 -3.74 -2.79 -18.91
CA LEU A 180 -4.23 -4.16 -18.89
C LEU A 180 -5.33 -4.33 -19.93
N ALA A 181 -6.34 -3.46 -19.92
CA ALA A 181 -7.47 -3.48 -20.84
C ALA A 181 -7.05 -3.24 -22.31
N LYS A 182 -6.22 -2.19 -22.55
CA LYS A 182 -5.93 -1.70 -23.90
C LYS A 182 -4.72 -2.31 -24.57
N ALA A 183 -3.90 -3.08 -23.86
CA ALA A 183 -2.72 -3.69 -24.43
C ALA A 183 -2.56 -5.17 -24.09
N SER A 184 -2.85 -5.58 -22.83
CA SER A 184 -2.55 -6.95 -22.41
C SER A 184 -3.68 -7.92 -22.71
N LEU A 185 -4.95 -7.50 -22.69
CA LEU A 185 -6.13 -8.36 -22.86
C LEU A 185 -6.76 -8.30 -24.26
N VAL A 186 -6.33 -7.39 -25.12
CA VAL A 186 -6.97 -7.11 -26.43
C VAL A 186 -7.19 -8.36 -27.31
N HIS A 187 -6.31 -9.34 -27.21
CA HIS A 187 -6.36 -10.55 -28.02
C HIS A 187 -6.84 -11.80 -27.28
N ASP A 188 -7.21 -11.65 -26.00
CA ASP A 188 -7.59 -12.80 -25.17
C ASP A 188 -9.09 -13.15 -25.32
N PHE A 189 -9.95 -12.19 -25.61
CA PHE A 189 -11.41 -12.32 -25.69
C PHE A 189 -11.93 -12.36 -27.12
N ARG A 190 -13.14 -12.89 -27.33
CA ARG A 190 -13.75 -13.07 -28.66
C ARG A 190 -15.05 -12.29 -28.85
N TYR A 191 -15.83 -12.10 -27.77
CA TYR A 191 -17.14 -11.45 -27.82
C TYR A 191 -17.14 -10.02 -27.27
N ILE A 192 -16.07 -9.64 -26.55
CA ILE A 192 -15.84 -8.26 -26.12
C ILE A 192 -14.55 -7.70 -26.71
N ASP A 193 -14.51 -6.38 -26.82
CA ASP A 193 -13.27 -5.62 -26.98
C ASP A 193 -12.84 -5.08 -25.62
N PRO A 194 -11.82 -5.64 -24.96
CA PRO A 194 -11.34 -5.13 -23.67
C PRO A 194 -10.90 -3.67 -23.72
N SER A 195 -10.48 -3.18 -24.90
CA SER A 195 -10.06 -1.78 -25.08
C SER A 195 -11.21 -0.78 -24.91
N SER A 196 -12.45 -1.25 -25.03
CA SER A 196 -13.67 -0.46 -24.77
C SER A 196 -13.92 -0.21 -23.28
N ALA A 197 -13.16 -0.85 -22.39
CA ALA A 197 -13.29 -0.64 -20.95
C ALA A 197 -13.05 0.83 -20.57
N ARG A 198 -13.95 1.34 -19.75
CA ARG A 198 -13.96 2.72 -19.28
C ARG A 198 -13.32 2.79 -17.89
N ILE A 199 -12.23 3.49 -17.74
CA ILE A 199 -11.52 3.67 -16.50
C ILE A 199 -11.72 5.10 -16.02
N ILE A 200 -12.38 5.29 -14.87
CA ILE A 200 -12.76 6.59 -14.33
C ILE A 200 -12.01 6.79 -13.01
N LEU A 201 -11.18 7.84 -12.94
CA LEU A 201 -10.46 8.24 -11.76
C LEU A 201 -11.11 9.48 -11.15
N ILE A 202 -11.68 9.34 -9.95
CA ILE A 202 -12.43 10.39 -9.26
C ILE A 202 -11.58 10.95 -8.11
N GLU A 203 -11.50 12.27 -8.02
CA GLU A 203 -10.75 12.99 -6.99
C GLU A 203 -11.59 14.16 -6.46
N ALA A 204 -11.76 14.20 -5.14
CA ALA A 204 -12.47 15.30 -4.47
C ALA A 204 -11.72 16.64 -4.56
N GLY A 205 -10.38 16.57 -4.58
CA GLY A 205 -9.52 17.72 -4.74
C GLY A 205 -9.45 18.24 -6.19
N PRO A 206 -8.83 19.40 -6.41
CA PRO A 206 -8.81 20.07 -7.72
C PRO A 206 -7.88 19.41 -8.74
N ARG A 207 -7.01 18.49 -8.34
CA ARG A 207 -5.99 17.90 -9.23
C ARG A 207 -5.54 16.51 -8.80
N VAL A 208 -5.07 15.71 -9.73
CA VAL A 208 -4.41 14.42 -9.46
C VAL A 208 -3.06 14.67 -8.78
N LEU A 209 -2.56 13.71 -8.00
CA LEU A 209 -1.31 13.80 -7.23
C LEU A 209 -1.24 15.12 -6.42
N PRO A 210 -2.18 15.40 -5.52
CA PRO A 210 -2.30 16.70 -4.85
C PRO A 210 -1.06 17.07 -4.02
N THR A 211 -0.28 16.08 -3.56
CA THR A 211 0.94 16.26 -2.77
C THR A 211 2.20 16.53 -3.62
N PHE A 212 2.12 16.40 -4.93
CA PHE A 212 3.20 16.71 -5.86
C PHE A 212 3.11 18.16 -6.35
N SER A 213 4.17 18.65 -7.01
CA SER A 213 4.13 19.96 -7.68
C SER A 213 3.06 20.01 -8.76
N GLU A 214 2.58 21.20 -9.08
CA GLU A 214 1.59 21.39 -10.16
C GLU A 214 2.08 20.89 -11.51
N LYS A 215 3.37 21.07 -11.78
CA LYS A 215 4.02 20.56 -13.01
C LYS A 215 3.95 19.03 -13.09
N SER A 216 4.24 18.34 -11.98
CA SER A 216 4.14 16.89 -11.88
C SER A 216 2.69 16.40 -12.01
N SER A 217 1.75 17.07 -11.33
CA SER A 217 0.31 16.81 -11.42
C SER A 217 -0.21 16.95 -12.87
N ALA A 218 0.11 18.05 -13.54
CA ALA A 218 -0.30 18.27 -14.92
C ALA A 218 0.31 17.24 -15.89
N ALA A 219 1.56 16.83 -15.68
CA ALA A 219 2.19 15.78 -16.47
C ALA A 219 1.52 14.42 -16.28
N ALA A 220 1.19 14.07 -15.02
CA ALA A 220 0.48 12.83 -14.69
C ALA A 220 -0.92 12.81 -15.31
N ARG A 221 -1.67 13.92 -15.21
CA ARG A 221 -2.99 14.06 -15.84
C ARG A 221 -2.93 13.77 -17.33
N ARG A 222 -2.05 14.47 -18.07
CA ARG A 222 -1.88 14.24 -19.52
C ARG A 222 -1.48 12.81 -19.86
N ALA A 223 -0.69 12.17 -19.01
CA ALA A 223 -0.29 10.78 -19.23
C ALA A 223 -1.46 9.80 -19.05
N LEU A 224 -2.29 9.99 -18.03
CA LEU A 224 -3.52 9.21 -17.81
C LEU A 224 -4.53 9.42 -18.94
N GLU A 225 -4.76 10.67 -19.37
CA GLU A 225 -5.67 11.00 -20.48
C GLU A 225 -5.22 10.32 -21.79
N ARG A 226 -3.89 10.26 -22.05
CA ARG A 226 -3.35 9.52 -23.23
C ARG A 226 -3.60 8.00 -23.14
N LEU A 227 -3.66 7.44 -21.93
CA LEU A 227 -4.06 6.05 -21.72
C LEU A 227 -5.59 5.86 -21.80
N GLY A 228 -6.35 6.95 -21.99
CA GLY A 228 -7.80 6.94 -22.07
C GLY A 228 -8.47 6.77 -20.72
N VAL A 229 -7.82 7.22 -19.64
CA VAL A 229 -8.44 7.33 -18.31
C VAL A 229 -9.24 8.62 -18.25
N GLU A 230 -10.50 8.52 -17.86
CA GLU A 230 -11.35 9.68 -17.57
C GLU A 230 -11.04 10.21 -16.18
N ILE A 231 -10.76 11.50 -16.06
CA ILE A 231 -10.36 12.11 -14.80
C ILE A 231 -11.41 13.14 -14.35
N TRP A 232 -12.03 12.88 -13.21
CA TRP A 232 -13.01 13.73 -12.58
C TRP A 232 -12.45 14.34 -11.30
N THR A 233 -12.04 15.60 -11.36
CA THR A 233 -11.51 16.35 -10.21
C THR A 233 -12.53 17.36 -9.68
N GLY A 234 -12.42 17.74 -8.39
CA GLY A 234 -13.34 18.66 -7.73
C GLY A 234 -14.71 18.06 -7.44
N LYS A 235 -14.83 16.72 -7.47
CA LYS A 235 -16.07 15.99 -7.25
C LYS A 235 -15.85 14.88 -6.24
N ALA A 236 -16.56 14.92 -5.11
CA ALA A 236 -16.56 13.85 -4.14
C ALA A 236 -17.61 12.78 -4.50
N VAL A 237 -17.31 11.53 -4.19
CA VAL A 237 -18.29 10.43 -4.19
C VAL A 237 -19.20 10.63 -2.98
N THR A 238 -20.51 10.59 -3.20
CA THR A 238 -21.54 10.80 -2.17
C THR A 238 -22.31 9.52 -1.83
N ALA A 239 -22.29 8.52 -2.71
CA ALA A 239 -22.81 7.19 -2.43
C ALA A 239 -22.01 6.12 -3.20
N CYS A 240 -21.89 4.93 -2.61
CA CYS A 240 -21.23 3.77 -3.20
C CYS A 240 -21.98 2.51 -2.80
N ASP A 241 -22.34 1.68 -3.79
CA ASP A 241 -23.01 0.40 -3.60
C ASP A 241 -22.55 -0.63 -4.65
N ALA A 242 -23.23 -1.78 -4.73
CA ALA A 242 -22.89 -2.88 -5.64
C ALA A 242 -23.02 -2.53 -7.14
N ASP A 243 -23.84 -1.51 -7.47
CA ASP A 243 -24.16 -1.15 -8.84
C ASP A 243 -23.39 0.06 -9.35
N GLY A 244 -22.66 0.77 -8.47
CA GLY A 244 -21.87 1.93 -8.89
C GLY A 244 -21.69 2.99 -7.80
N VAL A 245 -21.40 4.21 -8.24
CA VAL A 245 -21.19 5.36 -7.37
C VAL A 245 -22.06 6.55 -7.79
N GLU A 246 -22.31 7.45 -6.84
CA GLU A 246 -22.90 8.77 -7.10
C GLU A 246 -21.82 9.85 -6.94
N VAL A 247 -21.69 10.74 -7.91
CA VAL A 247 -20.66 11.78 -7.97
C VAL A 247 -21.26 13.06 -8.52
N GLY A 248 -21.35 14.10 -7.68
CA GLY A 248 -21.88 15.41 -8.11
C GLY A 248 -23.35 15.33 -8.61
N GLY A 249 -24.16 14.42 -8.04
CA GLY A 249 -25.56 14.20 -8.43
C GLY A 249 -25.74 13.31 -9.66
N GLU A 250 -24.66 12.78 -10.25
CA GLU A 250 -24.69 11.85 -11.37
C GLU A 250 -24.40 10.42 -10.89
N ARG A 251 -25.26 9.46 -11.29
CA ARG A 251 -25.06 8.04 -11.03
C ARG A 251 -24.22 7.41 -12.12
N ILE A 252 -23.13 6.75 -11.74
CA ILE A 252 -22.26 6.01 -12.65
C ILE A 252 -22.34 4.53 -12.31
N ALA A 253 -22.93 3.74 -13.20
CA ALA A 253 -22.98 2.29 -13.04
C ALA A 253 -21.61 1.67 -13.34
N ALA A 254 -21.14 0.78 -12.45
CA ALA A 254 -19.85 0.11 -12.60
C ALA A 254 -19.88 -1.29 -11.98
N GLY A 255 -19.13 -2.22 -12.59
CA GLY A 255 -18.91 -3.57 -12.07
C GLY A 255 -17.74 -3.65 -11.10
N THR A 256 -16.80 -2.70 -11.16
CA THR A 256 -15.63 -2.66 -10.30
C THR A 256 -15.40 -1.26 -9.75
N ILE A 257 -15.34 -1.15 -8.43
CA ILE A 257 -15.07 0.09 -7.71
C ILE A 257 -13.88 -0.16 -6.79
N LEU A 258 -12.88 0.71 -6.81
CA LEU A 258 -11.65 0.57 -6.03
C LEU A 258 -11.40 1.83 -5.19
N TRP A 259 -11.00 1.64 -3.93
CA TRP A 259 -10.74 2.73 -3.00
C TRP A 259 -9.25 3.03 -2.87
N ALA A 260 -8.85 4.26 -3.21
CA ALA A 260 -7.50 4.78 -3.06
C ALA A 260 -7.47 6.17 -2.37
N ALA A 261 -8.57 6.59 -1.72
CA ALA A 261 -8.78 7.98 -1.32
C ALA A 261 -8.31 8.32 0.10
N GLY A 262 -8.19 7.40 1.01
CA GLY A 262 -7.88 7.76 2.40
C GLY A 262 -7.24 6.66 3.21
N VAL A 263 -6.46 7.09 4.21
CA VAL A 263 -5.86 6.20 5.21
C VAL A 263 -6.01 6.81 6.60
N ALA A 264 -6.24 5.96 7.59
CA ALA A 264 -6.24 6.29 9.01
C ALA A 264 -5.21 5.43 9.75
N ALA A 265 -4.61 5.99 10.79
CA ALA A 265 -3.71 5.22 11.65
C ALA A 265 -4.47 4.12 12.41
N SER A 266 -3.75 3.11 12.85
CA SER A 266 -4.29 2.04 13.69
C SER A 266 -4.80 2.59 15.05
N SER A 267 -5.58 1.79 15.77
CA SER A 267 -6.17 2.14 17.07
C SER A 267 -5.16 2.34 18.22
N VAL A 268 -3.87 2.36 17.93
CA VAL A 268 -2.78 2.42 18.92
C VAL A 268 -2.85 3.67 19.81
N ALA A 269 -3.24 4.82 19.26
CA ALA A 269 -3.40 6.03 20.08
C ALA A 269 -4.38 5.82 21.25
N LYS A 270 -5.45 5.05 21.01
CA LYS A 270 -6.42 4.67 22.05
C LYS A 270 -5.82 3.71 23.08
N TRP A 271 -5.00 2.74 22.64
CA TRP A 271 -4.33 1.79 23.56
C TRP A 271 -3.29 2.46 24.45
N LEU A 272 -2.70 3.57 23.99
CA LEU A 272 -1.70 4.33 24.72
C LEU A 272 -2.28 5.48 25.53
N ASP A 273 -3.58 5.75 25.44
CA ASP A 273 -4.22 6.98 25.96
C ASP A 273 -3.42 8.24 25.56
N ALA A 274 -2.96 8.26 24.30
CA ALA A 274 -2.06 9.28 23.78
C ALA A 274 -2.80 10.28 22.88
N PRO A 275 -2.34 11.54 22.84
CA PRO A 275 -2.85 12.52 21.89
C PRO A 275 -2.75 12.02 20.45
N ALA A 276 -3.81 12.22 19.67
CA ALA A 276 -3.87 11.85 18.27
C ALA A 276 -4.29 13.02 17.38
N ASP A 277 -3.83 13.02 16.14
CA ASP A 277 -4.32 13.94 15.13
C ASP A 277 -5.65 13.46 14.50
N ARG A 278 -6.19 14.24 13.55
CA ARG A 278 -7.46 13.90 12.86
C ARG A 278 -7.45 12.58 12.11
N ALA A 279 -6.26 12.09 11.71
CA ALA A 279 -6.09 10.80 11.05
C ALA A 279 -5.83 9.65 12.04
N GLY A 280 -5.96 9.90 13.36
CA GLY A 280 -5.71 8.92 14.42
C GLY A 280 -4.23 8.64 14.68
N ARG A 281 -3.30 9.41 14.10
CA ARG A 281 -1.86 9.22 14.30
C ARG A 281 -1.43 9.76 15.66
N VAL A 282 -0.63 8.97 16.37
CA VAL A 282 -0.09 9.36 17.68
C VAL A 282 0.81 10.60 17.52
N VAL A 283 0.51 11.67 18.24
CA VAL A 283 1.37 12.85 18.31
C VAL A 283 2.61 12.49 19.14
N VAL A 284 3.79 12.66 18.56
CA VAL A 284 5.05 12.29 19.20
C VAL A 284 5.92 13.50 19.51
N ARG A 285 6.89 13.30 20.43
CA ARG A 285 7.94 14.28 20.72
C ARG A 285 8.98 14.32 19.59
N GLU A 286 9.93 15.21 19.69
CA GLU A 286 11.03 15.36 18.72
C GLU A 286 11.96 14.13 18.65
N ASP A 287 11.99 13.31 19.70
CA ASP A 287 12.70 12.03 19.74
C ASP A 287 11.82 10.83 19.34
N LEU A 288 10.64 11.08 18.76
CA LEU A 288 9.62 10.11 18.38
C LEU A 288 9.02 9.32 19.56
N SER A 289 9.30 9.70 20.80
CA SER A 289 8.66 9.11 21.97
C SER A 289 7.23 9.63 22.14
N VAL A 290 6.38 8.80 22.74
CA VAL A 290 5.00 9.14 23.07
C VAL A 290 4.98 10.04 24.31
N PRO A 291 4.24 11.16 24.33
CA PRO A 291 4.08 11.99 25.54
C PRO A 291 3.57 11.16 26.72
N GLY A 292 4.21 11.29 27.88
CA GLY A 292 3.91 10.49 29.07
C GLY A 292 4.62 9.12 29.14
N HIS A 293 5.07 8.59 27.99
CA HIS A 293 5.70 7.27 27.88
C HIS A 293 7.05 7.36 27.16
N PRO A 294 8.12 7.80 27.82
CA PRO A 294 9.41 7.98 27.17
C PRO A 294 10.01 6.68 26.61
N GLU A 295 9.63 5.52 27.13
CA GLU A 295 10.03 4.19 26.66
C GLU A 295 9.27 3.69 25.43
N ILE A 296 8.18 4.39 25.01
CA ILE A 296 7.33 4.02 23.86
C ILE A 296 7.58 4.99 22.71
N PHE A 297 7.85 4.46 21.53
CA PHE A 297 8.09 5.22 20.30
C PHE A 297 7.01 4.88 19.26
N ALA A 298 6.47 5.87 18.56
CA ALA A 298 5.62 5.64 17.40
C ALA A 298 6.33 6.07 16.11
N VAL A 299 6.27 5.23 15.07
CA VAL A 299 7.01 5.45 13.83
C VAL A 299 6.18 5.14 12.57
N GLY A 300 6.52 5.76 11.45
CA GLY A 300 5.83 5.60 10.17
C GLY A 300 4.43 6.19 10.18
N ASP A 301 3.51 5.54 9.47
CA ASP A 301 2.13 6.03 9.29
C ASP A 301 1.32 6.04 10.61
N THR A 302 1.83 5.42 11.66
CA THR A 302 1.23 5.40 12.99
C THR A 302 1.42 6.72 13.72
N CYS A 303 2.44 7.53 13.39
CA CYS A 303 2.79 8.73 14.13
C CYS A 303 2.58 10.03 13.36
N ALA A 304 2.28 11.11 14.09
CA ALA A 304 2.26 12.48 13.62
C ALA A 304 3.51 13.21 14.16
N SER A 305 4.57 13.26 13.35
CA SER A 305 5.83 13.93 13.68
C SER A 305 6.01 15.20 12.86
N GLN A 306 6.18 16.36 13.50
CA GLN A 306 6.46 17.65 12.86
C GLN A 306 7.94 17.82 12.48
N SER A 307 8.55 16.78 11.93
CA SER A 307 9.99 16.68 11.69
C SER A 307 10.42 17.08 10.28
N TRP A 308 9.53 17.61 9.45
CA TRP A 308 9.81 18.07 8.09
C TRP A 308 9.65 19.59 7.98
N ASP A 309 10.65 20.33 8.46
CA ASP A 309 10.65 21.81 8.47
C ASP A 309 9.34 22.39 9.05
N GLY A 310 8.94 21.91 10.23
CA GLY A 310 7.70 22.28 10.91
C GLY A 310 6.43 21.66 10.34
N ARG A 311 6.52 20.92 9.23
CA ARG A 311 5.41 20.15 8.63
C ARG A 311 5.42 18.72 9.13
N LEU A 312 4.29 18.07 9.02
CA LEU A 312 4.19 16.64 9.30
C LEU A 312 5.02 15.83 8.29
N ALA A 313 5.75 14.85 8.78
CA ALA A 313 6.40 13.87 7.92
C ALA A 313 5.35 13.09 7.12
N PRO A 314 5.57 12.86 5.81
CA PRO A 314 4.60 12.17 4.97
C PRO A 314 4.51 10.67 5.30
N GLY A 315 3.34 10.05 5.08
CA GLY A 315 3.13 8.61 5.18
C GLY A 315 3.73 7.86 3.99
N VAL A 316 5.06 7.79 3.93
CA VAL A 316 5.81 7.12 2.87
C VAL A 316 6.89 6.20 3.44
N ALA A 317 7.25 5.16 2.68
CA ALA A 317 8.25 4.18 3.10
C ALA A 317 9.60 4.79 3.53
N PRO A 318 10.18 5.80 2.85
CA PRO A 318 11.40 6.46 3.30
C PRO A 318 11.29 7.12 4.68
N ALA A 319 10.14 7.75 4.99
CA ALA A 319 9.91 8.37 6.30
C ALA A 319 9.84 7.30 7.39
N ALA A 320 9.05 6.25 7.18
CA ALA A 320 8.93 5.14 8.12
C ALA A 320 10.29 4.47 8.41
N LYS A 321 11.12 4.25 7.37
CA LYS A 321 12.47 3.68 7.52
C LYS A 321 13.39 4.58 8.35
N GLN A 322 13.41 5.88 8.08
CA GLN A 322 14.21 6.86 8.82
C GLN A 322 13.77 6.94 10.29
N MET A 323 12.45 7.00 10.54
CA MET A 323 11.89 7.01 11.89
C MET A 323 12.23 5.74 12.67
N GLY A 324 12.08 4.57 12.06
CA GLY A 324 12.43 3.30 12.72
C GLY A 324 13.90 3.20 13.10
N ALA A 325 14.79 3.57 12.18
CA ALA A 325 16.23 3.60 12.44
C ALA A 325 16.61 4.62 13.53
N TYR A 326 15.92 5.76 13.54
CA TYR A 326 16.15 6.80 14.55
C TYR A 326 15.67 6.35 15.94
N ALA A 327 14.45 5.80 16.08
CA ALA A 327 13.96 5.26 17.35
C ALA A 327 14.91 4.20 17.92
N ALA A 328 15.42 3.33 17.05
CA ALA A 328 16.47 2.36 17.44
C ALA A 328 17.74 3.03 17.94
N SER A 329 18.16 4.16 17.35
CA SER A 329 19.35 4.89 17.82
C SER A 329 19.15 5.53 19.19
N VAL A 330 17.95 6.03 19.49
CA VAL A 330 17.58 6.55 20.82
C VAL A 330 17.62 5.42 21.86
N ILE A 331 17.02 4.26 21.56
CA ILE A 331 17.04 3.09 22.45
C ILE A 331 18.48 2.63 22.69
N ARG A 332 19.29 2.52 21.63
CA ARG A 332 20.69 2.15 21.75
C ARG A 332 21.45 3.10 22.67
N ALA A 333 21.32 4.42 22.50
CA ALA A 333 21.97 5.40 23.35
C ALA A 333 21.57 5.24 24.83
N ARG A 334 20.31 4.94 25.11
CA ARG A 334 19.84 4.69 26.49
C ARG A 334 20.43 3.40 27.08
N VAL A 335 20.49 2.32 26.31
CA VAL A 335 21.06 1.04 26.75
C VAL A 335 22.58 1.15 26.99
N GLU A 336 23.27 1.84 26.11
CA GLU A 336 24.72 2.06 26.19
C GLU A 336 25.08 3.23 27.10
N ARG A 337 24.14 3.93 27.69
CA ARG A 337 24.32 5.15 28.52
C ARG A 337 25.12 6.24 27.80
N ALA A 338 24.94 6.31 26.47
CA ALA A 338 25.55 7.32 25.61
C ALA A 338 24.67 8.58 25.51
N ALA A 339 25.24 9.67 24.96
CA ALA A 339 24.50 10.89 24.69
C ALA A 339 23.34 10.61 23.73
N PRO A 340 22.13 11.17 23.97
CA PRO A 340 20.99 10.99 23.07
C PRO A 340 21.29 11.61 21.69
N PRO A 341 20.79 11.03 20.61
CA PRO A 341 20.90 11.64 19.29
C PRO A 341 20.13 12.97 19.23
N ALA A 342 20.53 13.85 18.29
CA ALA A 342 19.79 15.08 18.03
C ALA A 342 18.34 14.79 17.64
N PRO A 343 17.40 15.73 17.81
CA PRO A 343 15.98 15.57 17.42
C PRO A 343 15.81 15.04 16.00
N PHE A 344 14.81 14.20 15.80
CA PHE A 344 14.54 13.60 14.50
C PHE A 344 14.17 14.66 13.47
N ARG A 345 14.81 14.59 12.31
CA ARG A 345 14.47 15.40 11.13
C ARG A 345 14.32 14.49 9.92
N TYR A 346 13.14 14.54 9.30
CA TYR A 346 12.88 13.80 8.07
C TYR A 346 13.65 14.43 6.90
N ARG A 347 14.41 13.60 6.20
CA ARG A 347 15.10 13.97 4.96
C ARG A 347 14.31 13.48 3.79
N HIS A 348 13.68 14.41 3.06
CA HIS A 348 12.87 14.09 1.89
C HIS A 348 13.74 13.51 0.77
N GLN A 349 13.32 12.38 0.20
CA GLN A 349 14.04 11.66 -0.86
C GLN A 349 13.38 11.78 -2.23
N GLY A 350 12.43 12.71 -2.39
CA GLY A 350 11.62 12.88 -3.59
C GLY A 350 10.30 12.11 -3.53
N SER A 351 9.39 12.48 -4.41
CA SER A 351 8.09 11.83 -4.63
C SER A 351 8.06 11.22 -6.02
N LEU A 352 7.68 9.96 -6.12
CA LEU A 352 7.69 9.19 -7.36
C LEU A 352 6.30 8.58 -7.58
N ALA A 353 5.78 8.66 -8.80
CA ALA A 353 4.57 7.93 -9.21
C ALA A 353 4.69 7.54 -10.67
N THR A 354 4.32 6.29 -11.01
CA THR A 354 4.32 5.82 -12.39
C THR A 354 2.92 5.91 -12.99
N ILE A 355 2.87 6.13 -14.30
CA ILE A 355 1.63 6.21 -15.06
C ILE A 355 1.77 5.27 -16.26
N GLY A 356 1.36 4.02 -16.06
CA GLY A 356 1.60 2.98 -17.04
C GLY A 356 3.06 2.57 -17.16
N ARG A 357 3.42 1.93 -18.27
CA ARG A 357 4.64 1.14 -18.43
C ARG A 357 5.93 1.93 -18.64
N ASN A 358 5.86 3.12 -19.23
CA ASN A 358 7.05 3.87 -19.64
C ASN A 358 6.97 5.37 -19.33
N THR A 359 6.05 5.75 -18.46
CA THR A 359 5.84 7.13 -18.05
C THR A 359 5.74 7.20 -16.53
N ALA A 360 6.43 8.17 -15.95
CA ALA A 360 6.36 8.47 -14.53
C ALA A 360 6.51 9.98 -14.28
N VAL A 361 6.29 10.38 -13.06
CA VAL A 361 6.71 11.67 -12.52
C VAL A 361 7.65 11.43 -11.35
N ALA A 362 8.73 12.17 -11.30
CA ALA A 362 9.71 12.16 -10.21
C ALA A 362 9.96 13.62 -9.78
N ASP A 363 9.54 13.92 -8.56
CA ASP A 363 9.57 15.27 -8.00
C ASP A 363 10.52 15.31 -6.82
N PHE A 364 11.66 15.97 -7.00
CA PHE A 364 12.69 16.18 -5.98
C PHE A 364 12.66 17.63 -5.44
N GLY A 365 11.57 18.33 -5.62
CA GLY A 365 11.40 19.74 -5.27
C GLY A 365 12.02 20.67 -6.31
N ARG A 366 13.35 20.77 -6.36
CA ARG A 366 14.07 21.63 -7.33
C ARG A 366 14.18 21.01 -8.73
N VAL A 367 14.22 19.68 -8.80
CA VAL A 367 14.34 18.92 -10.05
C VAL A 367 13.08 18.08 -10.23
N ILE A 368 12.40 18.29 -11.36
CA ILE A 368 11.19 17.55 -11.73
C ILE A 368 11.47 16.85 -13.05
N LEU A 369 11.39 15.52 -13.02
CA LEU A 369 11.47 14.68 -14.20
C LEU A 369 10.09 14.14 -14.55
N THR A 370 9.80 13.99 -15.85
CA THR A 370 8.52 13.43 -16.33
C THR A 370 8.78 12.51 -17.53
N GLY A 371 7.84 11.60 -17.81
CA GLY A 371 7.93 10.67 -18.94
C GLY A 371 8.97 9.56 -18.72
N ARG A 372 9.68 9.16 -19.79
CA ARG A 372 10.66 8.06 -19.78
C ARG A 372 11.83 8.25 -18.81
N PRO A 373 12.47 9.44 -18.70
CA PRO A 373 13.53 9.67 -17.73
C PRO A 373 13.06 9.46 -16.28
N ALA A 374 11.87 9.97 -15.93
CA ALA A 374 11.29 9.76 -14.62
C ALA A 374 10.97 8.27 -14.37
N TRP A 375 10.49 7.56 -15.39
CA TRP A 375 10.21 6.13 -15.30
C TRP A 375 11.48 5.31 -15.04
N LEU A 376 12.59 5.65 -15.68
CA LEU A 376 13.87 4.99 -15.44
C LEU A 376 14.33 5.21 -13.99
N VAL A 377 14.27 6.45 -13.49
CA VAL A 377 14.60 6.78 -12.09
C VAL A 377 13.68 6.02 -11.13
N TRP A 378 12.38 6.01 -11.41
CA TRP A 378 11.40 5.26 -10.64
C TRP A 378 11.73 3.76 -10.60
N SER A 379 12.06 3.15 -11.74
CA SER A 379 12.38 1.73 -11.86
C SER A 379 13.63 1.36 -11.06
N VAL A 380 14.70 2.12 -11.22
CA VAL A 380 15.96 1.89 -10.50
C VAL A 380 15.75 2.04 -8.98
N ALA A 381 15.04 3.09 -8.55
CA ALA A 381 14.77 3.31 -7.13
C ALA A 381 13.96 2.15 -6.52
N HIS A 382 12.91 1.67 -7.20
CA HIS A 382 12.07 0.59 -6.69
C HIS A 382 12.80 -0.76 -6.63
N ILE A 383 13.61 -1.09 -7.64
CA ILE A 383 14.47 -2.28 -7.61
C ILE A 383 15.50 -2.18 -6.48
N PHE A 384 16.14 -1.02 -6.31
CA PHE A 384 17.15 -0.81 -5.27
C PHE A 384 16.59 -1.01 -3.85
N PHE A 385 15.40 -0.45 -3.58
CA PHE A 385 14.76 -0.53 -2.26
C PHE A 385 14.03 -1.84 -2.00
N LEU A 386 13.80 -2.68 -3.00
CA LEU A 386 13.17 -3.98 -2.85
C LEU A 386 14.05 -4.92 -2.01
N ILE A 387 13.43 -5.62 -1.05
CA ILE A 387 14.13 -6.53 -0.16
C ILE A 387 14.42 -7.86 -0.85
N GLY A 388 15.67 -8.33 -0.69
CA GLY A 388 16.12 -9.60 -1.23
C GLY A 388 16.69 -9.51 -2.65
N PHE A 389 17.89 -10.08 -2.85
CA PHE A 389 18.58 -10.06 -4.14
C PHE A 389 17.77 -10.78 -5.22
N ARG A 390 17.20 -11.96 -4.87
CA ARG A 390 16.34 -12.74 -5.79
C ARG A 390 15.15 -11.90 -6.28
N SER A 391 14.44 -11.22 -5.39
CA SER A 391 13.27 -10.40 -5.75
C SER A 391 13.66 -9.26 -6.69
N ARG A 392 14.81 -8.62 -6.50
CA ARG A 392 15.33 -7.57 -7.40
C ARG A 392 15.56 -8.08 -8.81
N ILE A 393 16.18 -9.25 -8.95
CA ILE A 393 16.42 -9.86 -10.27
C ILE A 393 15.12 -10.26 -10.93
N VAL A 394 14.23 -10.94 -10.20
CA VAL A 394 12.96 -11.42 -10.76
C VAL A 394 12.10 -10.24 -11.22
N VAL A 395 11.94 -9.20 -10.40
CA VAL A 395 11.17 -8.00 -10.79
C VAL A 395 11.80 -7.30 -11.99
N ALA A 396 13.13 -7.18 -12.05
CA ALA A 396 13.82 -6.57 -13.18
C ALA A 396 13.59 -7.36 -14.48
N LEU A 397 13.63 -8.69 -14.42
CA LEU A 397 13.37 -9.57 -15.56
C LEU A 397 11.90 -9.56 -15.97
N ASP A 398 10.96 -9.59 -15.00
CA ASP A 398 9.52 -9.49 -15.27
C ASP A 398 9.18 -8.16 -15.96
N TRP A 399 9.79 -7.05 -15.51
CA TRP A 399 9.59 -5.75 -16.15
C TRP A 399 10.20 -5.68 -17.54
N LEU A 400 11.41 -6.24 -17.75
CA LEU A 400 12.02 -6.31 -19.07
C LEU A 400 11.15 -7.15 -20.03
N TRP A 401 10.67 -8.31 -19.58
CA TRP A 401 9.77 -9.16 -20.34
C TRP A 401 8.45 -8.45 -20.69
N ALA A 402 7.78 -7.85 -19.69
CA ALA A 402 6.56 -7.08 -19.90
C ALA A 402 6.81 -5.88 -20.84
N TYR A 403 7.97 -5.24 -20.74
CA TYR A 403 8.36 -4.14 -21.61
C TYR A 403 8.47 -4.56 -23.08
N VAL A 404 9.01 -5.73 -23.36
CA VAL A 404 9.19 -6.23 -24.74
C VAL A 404 7.91 -6.87 -25.30
N THR A 405 7.20 -7.65 -24.48
CA THR A 405 6.10 -8.51 -24.97
C THR A 405 4.70 -7.99 -24.72
N PHE A 406 4.53 -6.96 -23.86
CA PHE A 406 3.24 -6.51 -23.32
C PHE A 406 2.45 -7.55 -22.53
N ARG A 407 3.01 -8.74 -22.30
CA ARG A 407 2.34 -9.83 -21.59
C ARG A 407 2.54 -9.70 -20.10
N ARG A 408 1.44 -9.87 -19.33
CA ARG A 408 1.44 -9.95 -17.86
C ARG A 408 1.27 -11.41 -17.46
N GLY A 409 2.25 -11.98 -16.75
CA GLY A 409 2.28 -13.40 -16.42
C GLY A 409 1.33 -13.84 -15.30
N ALA A 410 0.87 -12.92 -14.44
CA ALA A 410 0.11 -13.26 -13.23
C ALA A 410 -1.42 -13.13 -13.40
N ARG A 411 -1.94 -13.30 -14.63
CA ARG A 411 -3.38 -13.19 -14.98
C ARG A 411 -4.17 -14.45 -14.60
N ILE A 412 -4.08 -14.88 -13.34
CA ILE A 412 -4.77 -16.06 -12.83
C ILE A 412 -5.82 -15.64 -11.83
N ILE A 413 -7.04 -16.09 -12.00
CA ILE A 413 -8.15 -15.97 -11.06
C ILE A 413 -8.06 -17.16 -10.11
N LEU A 414 -7.88 -16.91 -8.80
CA LEU A 414 -7.60 -17.95 -7.81
C LEU A 414 -8.83 -18.45 -7.04
N ALA A 415 -9.91 -17.67 -6.99
CA ALA A 415 -11.11 -18.13 -6.32
C ALA A 415 -11.94 -19.00 -7.28
N GLU A 416 -12.43 -20.12 -6.79
CA GLU A 416 -13.60 -20.77 -7.39
C GLU A 416 -14.70 -19.72 -7.41
N THR A 417 -15.26 -19.44 -8.59
CA THR A 417 -16.47 -18.64 -8.73
C THR A 417 -17.50 -19.33 -7.84
N ALA A 418 -17.80 -18.76 -6.69
CA ALA A 418 -18.93 -19.17 -5.87
C ALA A 418 -20.12 -19.15 -6.81
N GLY A 419 -20.62 -20.32 -7.16
CA GLY A 419 -21.43 -20.66 -8.29
C GLY A 419 -22.24 -19.49 -8.82
N ALA A 420 -22.06 -19.15 -10.08
CA ALA A 420 -23.09 -18.52 -10.88
C ALA A 420 -24.31 -19.44 -10.74
N THR A 421 -25.16 -19.12 -9.76
CA THR A 421 -26.41 -19.82 -9.55
C THR A 421 -27.20 -19.71 -10.83
N ALA A 422 -27.23 -20.85 -11.54
CA ALA A 422 -28.29 -21.29 -12.37
C ALA A 422 -29.03 -20.21 -13.21
N ASN A 423 -28.42 -19.81 -14.31
CA ASN A 423 -29.13 -19.64 -15.58
C ASN A 423 -28.17 -19.91 -16.76
N SER A 424 -27.40 -21.01 -16.67
CA SER A 424 -26.71 -21.58 -17.83
C SER A 424 -27.77 -22.25 -18.72
N ARG A 425 -28.25 -21.52 -19.72
CA ARG A 425 -28.79 -22.18 -20.90
C ARG A 425 -27.70 -23.03 -21.51
N PRO A 426 -27.99 -24.27 -21.93
CA PRO A 426 -26.99 -25.13 -22.56
C PRO A 426 -26.44 -24.42 -23.82
N VAL A 427 -25.13 -24.45 -23.94
CA VAL A 427 -24.40 -24.02 -25.14
C VAL A 427 -25.04 -24.76 -26.32
N SER A 428 -25.73 -24.03 -27.19
CA SER A 428 -26.32 -24.55 -28.41
C SER A 428 -25.22 -25.20 -29.25
N GLN A 429 -25.43 -26.46 -29.58
CA GLN A 429 -24.69 -27.19 -30.61
C GLN A 429 -24.81 -26.47 -31.96
N ALA A 430 -23.94 -25.56 -32.26
CA ALA A 430 -23.78 -24.93 -33.57
C ALA A 430 -22.34 -25.05 -34.03
N ALA A 431 -21.91 -26.31 -34.22
CA ALA A 431 -20.67 -26.63 -34.92
C ALA A 431 -20.80 -28.05 -35.50
N GLN A 432 -21.77 -28.26 -36.38
CA GLN A 432 -21.79 -29.30 -37.38
C GLN A 432 -22.58 -28.84 -38.57
N ALA A 433 -21.98 -28.16 -39.52
CA ALA A 433 -22.27 -28.17 -40.96
C ALA A 433 -21.05 -27.59 -41.68
#